data_68c1d5c8b1a3378d5df9849f91f4fb26
#
_entry.id   68c1d5c8b1a3378d5df9849f91f4fb26
#
_cell.length_a   1.000
_cell.length_b   1.000
_cell.length_c   1.000
_cell.angle_alpha   90.00
_cell.angle_beta   90.00
_cell.angle_gamma   90.00
#
_symmetry.space_group_name_H-M   'P 1'
#
loop_
_entity.id
_entity.type
_entity.pdbx_description
1 polymer ?
#
loop_
_entity_poly.entity_id
_entity_poly.type
_entity_poly.pdbx_seq_one_letter_code
_entity_poly.pdbx_strand_id
1 'polypeptide(L)'
;MRSAEGELDGQVLAERRLIRSLFEYRDAMLKAMIIGLALVLAWWTWASWGDIQIDCGRELYVPMEILRGRLLYRDIWYPYGPLMPYIEAALLATFGPHLLVFYAFGLITTIGCALLLYRIGAMLQQPVVGFTAALGLLLQGFAPNFMNFIFPYSYAASFALFLALLCALLVLRHIVHGGSSALVIAGVAAGLTLLCKPEIGEACYAILAGATLLDALAQRSALVLIRKAVTWLPGLIIAAAIYAWFVLNLSPALVLENWIGPPGPYFFRRQGRYLYGNAGFRFDPIEVGILVAAAMLSVGLWYGIARALRSRSGRMWLAAGVGLQISLARVIPPFTGRLPFGAQLLGLLQSMLFYPKSMFFIGLMAWLAAIYRLVESPRDRLALALAAYHLFAISCALRVFTQIVPFGYAIFYAPPLFLSFLLCLAEVVDHADVAVNANRPNAVNVIMTAEVLMLLFILFPGPSERTAKFTTSWGSIYVTPEEARVGRQITEFILNQKQERQRVVVLPEGPMFYAITETEAPDRWYTFLPGFRSPDQQRDYVSDLRRANPKYVVLTDRSFQEYGTPRFGVDFDQIVYRWILSHYHVINEFGQFEAGGGSGGLAALVYERND
;
A
#
# COMPACT_ATOMS: atom_id res chain seq x y z
N MET A 1 9.58 -62.11 -15.44
CA MET A 1 9.47 -61.15 -14.30
C MET A 1 10.29 -59.91 -14.52
N ARG A 2 11.59 -59.92 -14.84
CA ARG A 2 12.42 -58.70 -15.02
C ARG A 2 11.94 -57.76 -16.15
N SER A 3 11.27 -58.24 -17.23
CA SER A 3 10.76 -57.39 -18.31
C SER A 3 9.51 -56.60 -17.87
N ALA A 4 8.64 -57.17 -17.04
CA ALA A 4 7.42 -56.51 -16.57
C ALA A 4 7.75 -55.41 -15.52
N GLU A 5 8.80 -55.59 -14.69
CA GLU A 5 9.26 -54.57 -13.73
C GLU A 5 9.86 -53.37 -14.44
N GLY A 6 10.61 -53.56 -15.54
CA GLY A 6 11.18 -52.49 -16.32
C GLY A 6 10.13 -51.66 -17.11
N GLU A 7 9.04 -52.28 -17.60
CA GLU A 7 7.91 -51.57 -18.21
C GLU A 7 7.10 -50.80 -17.18
N LEU A 8 6.88 -51.33 -15.98
CA LEU A 8 6.18 -50.63 -14.90
C LEU A 8 6.96 -49.40 -14.41
N ASP A 9 8.28 -49.50 -14.23
CA ASP A 9 9.15 -48.37 -13.92
C ASP A 9 9.16 -47.31 -15.01
N GLY A 10 9.15 -47.70 -16.27
CA GLY A 10 9.06 -46.80 -17.41
C GLY A 10 7.72 -46.02 -17.45
N GLN A 11 6.60 -46.68 -17.16
CA GLN A 11 5.28 -46.06 -17.09
C GLN A 11 5.18 -45.08 -15.92
N VAL A 12 5.65 -45.46 -14.74
CA VAL A 12 5.68 -44.58 -13.55
C VAL A 12 6.55 -43.35 -13.78
N LEU A 13 7.68 -43.47 -14.44
CA LEU A 13 8.55 -42.36 -14.82
C LEU A 13 7.89 -41.43 -15.84
N ALA A 14 7.21 -41.99 -16.84
CA ALA A 14 6.46 -41.21 -17.84
C ALA A 14 5.29 -40.45 -17.22
N GLU A 15 4.54 -41.09 -16.34
CA GLU A 15 3.45 -40.46 -15.61
C GLU A 15 3.94 -39.33 -14.70
N ARG A 16 5.03 -39.54 -13.97
CA ARG A 16 5.66 -38.47 -13.15
C ARG A 16 6.14 -37.29 -14.00
N ARG A 17 6.70 -37.54 -15.20
CA ARG A 17 7.10 -36.48 -16.13
C ARG A 17 5.89 -35.72 -16.66
N LEU A 18 4.82 -36.41 -17.02
CA LEU A 18 3.58 -35.78 -17.50
C LEU A 18 2.94 -34.90 -16.39
N ILE A 19 2.83 -35.42 -15.18
CA ILE A 19 2.32 -34.68 -14.02
C ILE A 19 3.17 -33.44 -13.78
N ARG A 20 4.49 -33.56 -13.78
CA ARG A 20 5.41 -32.45 -13.60
C ARG A 20 5.25 -31.38 -14.68
N SER A 21 5.15 -31.79 -15.97
CA SER A 21 4.95 -30.85 -17.09
C SER A 21 3.62 -30.12 -17.02
N LEU A 22 2.55 -30.77 -16.57
CA LEU A 22 1.25 -30.14 -16.33
C LEU A 22 1.30 -29.10 -15.21
N PHE A 23 2.03 -29.38 -14.12
CA PHE A 23 2.24 -28.41 -13.05
C PHE A 23 3.04 -27.18 -13.51
N GLU A 24 4.14 -27.42 -14.26
CA GLU A 24 4.98 -26.35 -14.81
C GLU A 24 4.20 -25.48 -15.81
N TYR A 25 3.37 -26.09 -16.66
CA TYR A 25 2.49 -25.38 -17.61
C TYR A 25 1.46 -24.52 -16.87
N ARG A 26 0.78 -25.06 -15.85
CA ARG A 26 -0.20 -24.33 -15.04
C ARG A 26 0.46 -23.14 -14.31
N ASP A 27 1.64 -23.33 -13.76
CA ASP A 27 2.40 -22.27 -13.06
C ASP A 27 2.77 -21.14 -14.04
N ALA A 28 3.26 -21.49 -15.22
CA ALA A 28 3.57 -20.52 -16.27
C ALA A 28 2.32 -19.77 -16.76
N MET A 29 1.21 -20.47 -16.95
CA MET A 29 -0.07 -19.87 -17.36
C MET A 29 -0.59 -18.86 -16.34
N LEU A 30 -0.61 -19.20 -15.05
CA LEU A 30 -1.10 -18.29 -13.98
C LEU A 30 -0.21 -17.04 -13.89
N LYS A 31 1.11 -17.17 -14.01
CA LYS A 31 2.01 -16.00 -14.08
C LYS A 31 1.74 -15.13 -15.29
N ALA A 32 1.56 -15.75 -16.47
CA ALA A 32 1.22 -15.03 -17.68
C ALA A 32 -0.11 -14.28 -17.57
N MET A 33 -1.11 -14.88 -16.90
CA MET A 33 -2.39 -14.21 -16.61
C MET A 33 -2.22 -13.01 -15.68
N ILE A 34 -1.39 -13.11 -14.63
CA ILE A 34 -1.08 -11.98 -13.72
C ILE A 34 -0.45 -10.83 -14.52
N ILE A 35 0.57 -11.12 -15.32
CA ILE A 35 1.26 -10.10 -16.13
C ILE A 35 0.30 -9.52 -17.18
N GLY A 36 -0.44 -10.38 -17.89
CA GLY A 36 -1.41 -9.95 -18.91
C GLY A 36 -2.49 -9.04 -18.32
N LEU A 37 -3.04 -9.39 -17.16
CA LEU A 37 -4.02 -8.55 -16.48
C LEU A 37 -3.42 -7.22 -16.03
N ALA A 38 -2.19 -7.22 -15.49
CA ALA A 38 -1.50 -5.97 -15.12
C ALA A 38 -1.33 -5.04 -16.34
N LEU A 39 -0.96 -5.58 -17.51
CA LEU A 39 -0.84 -4.79 -18.74
C LEU A 39 -2.20 -4.27 -19.24
N VAL A 40 -3.25 -5.08 -19.15
CA VAL A 40 -4.62 -4.65 -19.50
C VAL A 40 -5.08 -3.53 -18.58
N LEU A 41 -4.87 -3.67 -17.27
CA LEU A 41 -5.23 -2.63 -16.29
C LEU A 41 -4.39 -1.37 -16.51
N ALA A 42 -3.09 -1.49 -16.79
CA ALA A 42 -2.23 -0.35 -17.13
C ALA A 42 -2.72 0.40 -18.36
N TRP A 43 -3.15 -0.32 -19.39
CA TRP A 43 -3.74 0.28 -20.59
C TRP A 43 -5.09 0.94 -20.30
N TRP A 44 -5.97 0.28 -19.53
CA TRP A 44 -7.31 0.76 -19.19
C TRP A 44 -7.30 2.04 -18.37
N THR A 45 -6.38 2.13 -17.40
CA THR A 45 -6.26 3.26 -16.47
C THR A 45 -5.08 4.18 -16.80
N TRP A 46 -4.59 4.15 -18.05
CA TRP A 46 -3.36 4.83 -18.45
C TRP A 46 -3.33 6.30 -18.03
N ALA A 47 -2.25 6.66 -17.31
CA ALA A 47 -1.95 8.02 -16.85
C ALA A 47 -3.06 8.69 -16.01
N SER A 48 -4.04 7.93 -15.50
CA SER A 48 -5.08 8.46 -14.58
C SER A 48 -4.69 8.30 -13.10
N TRP A 49 -3.44 7.97 -12.82
CA TRP A 49 -2.89 7.76 -11.49
C TRP A 49 -2.29 9.03 -10.90
N GLY A 50 -2.24 9.08 -9.56
CA GLY A 50 -1.64 10.21 -8.83
C GLY A 50 -2.60 11.36 -8.62
N ASP A 51 -2.08 12.44 -8.06
CA ASP A 51 -2.78 13.67 -7.76
C ASP A 51 -1.86 14.87 -7.98
N ILE A 52 -2.37 15.97 -8.55
CA ILE A 52 -1.56 17.15 -8.83
C ILE A 52 -1.48 18.12 -7.65
N GLN A 53 -2.34 17.96 -6.65
CA GLN A 53 -2.39 18.80 -5.46
C GLN A 53 -1.75 18.10 -4.25
N ILE A 54 -2.00 16.79 -4.07
CA ILE A 54 -1.69 16.04 -2.85
C ILE A 54 -0.54 15.06 -3.12
N ASP A 55 0.38 14.95 -2.18
CA ASP A 55 1.40 13.89 -2.04
C ASP A 55 2.26 13.55 -3.26
N CYS A 56 1.66 13.18 -4.41
CA CYS A 56 2.40 12.63 -5.56
C CYS A 56 3.48 13.58 -6.10
N GLY A 57 3.28 14.88 -5.96
CA GLY A 57 4.29 15.88 -6.30
C GLY A 57 5.57 15.75 -5.47
N ARG A 58 5.49 15.21 -4.25
CA ARG A 58 6.66 14.95 -3.40
C ARG A 58 7.61 13.93 -4.05
N GLU A 59 7.07 12.90 -4.68
CA GLU A 59 7.86 11.84 -5.33
C GLU A 59 8.62 12.37 -6.58
N LEU A 60 8.28 13.57 -7.06
CA LEU A 60 9.00 14.28 -8.12
C LEU A 60 9.95 15.35 -7.55
N TYR A 61 9.47 16.14 -6.58
CA TYR A 61 10.18 17.28 -6.02
C TYR A 61 11.39 16.88 -5.17
N VAL A 62 11.20 15.93 -4.24
CA VAL A 62 12.27 15.52 -3.31
C VAL A 62 13.50 14.97 -4.04
N PRO A 63 13.38 14.02 -4.99
CA PRO A 63 14.51 13.52 -5.75
C PRO A 63 15.18 14.59 -6.62
N MET A 64 14.41 15.55 -7.15
CA MET A 64 14.97 16.69 -7.88
C MET A 64 15.85 17.57 -6.98
N GLU A 65 15.42 17.85 -5.75
CA GLU A 65 16.20 18.62 -4.77
C GLU A 65 17.47 17.87 -4.33
N ILE A 66 17.41 16.54 -4.20
CA ILE A 66 18.59 15.71 -3.95
C ILE A 66 19.61 15.86 -5.08
N LEU A 67 19.17 15.84 -6.34
CA LEU A 67 20.06 16.05 -7.50
C LEU A 67 20.67 17.47 -7.55
N ARG A 68 19.99 18.45 -6.95
CA ARG A 68 20.52 19.81 -6.75
C ARG A 68 21.54 19.91 -5.60
N GLY A 69 21.86 18.78 -4.94
CA GLY A 69 22.83 18.70 -3.84
C GLY A 69 22.26 19.00 -2.46
N ARG A 70 20.93 19.09 -2.31
CA ARG A 70 20.28 19.26 -1.01
C ARG A 70 20.27 17.94 -0.23
N LEU A 71 20.52 18.02 1.06
CA LEU A 71 20.58 16.86 1.95
C LEU A 71 19.21 16.57 2.55
N LEU A 72 18.76 15.33 2.38
CA LEU A 72 17.51 14.82 2.95
C LEU A 72 17.49 15.03 4.48
N TYR A 73 16.32 15.32 5.02
CA TYR A 73 16.02 15.65 6.42
C TYR A 73 16.54 17.01 6.89
N ARG A 74 17.65 17.52 6.38
CA ARG A 74 18.18 18.85 6.72
C ARG A 74 17.57 19.94 5.85
N ASP A 75 17.76 19.82 4.54
CA ASP A 75 17.39 20.83 3.54
C ASP A 75 16.02 20.52 2.89
N ILE A 76 15.54 19.30 3.09
CA ILE A 76 14.27 18.79 2.56
C ILE A 76 13.57 18.01 3.67
N TRP A 77 12.37 18.45 4.05
CA TRP A 77 11.53 17.67 4.96
C TRP A 77 11.06 16.38 4.26
N TYR A 78 11.17 15.22 4.95
CA TYR A 78 10.73 13.95 4.40
C TYR A 78 10.30 12.98 5.51
N PRO A 79 9.05 12.46 5.49
CA PRO A 79 8.49 11.71 6.61
C PRO A 79 8.75 10.19 6.59
N TYR A 80 9.55 9.69 5.65
CA TYR A 80 9.81 8.26 5.50
C TYR A 80 11.32 7.95 5.57
N GLY A 81 11.66 6.66 5.38
CA GLY A 81 13.05 6.23 5.33
C GLY A 81 13.80 6.75 4.09
N PRO A 82 15.12 6.83 4.13
CA PRO A 82 15.90 7.56 3.12
C PRO A 82 16.07 6.82 1.79
N LEU A 83 15.81 5.51 1.71
CA LEU A 83 16.19 4.72 0.53
C LEU A 83 15.44 5.16 -0.73
N MET A 84 14.12 5.37 -0.64
CA MET A 84 13.30 5.61 -1.83
C MET A 84 13.65 6.93 -2.54
N PRO A 85 13.80 8.09 -1.87
CA PRO A 85 14.16 9.34 -2.53
C PRO A 85 15.49 9.27 -3.29
N TYR A 86 16.46 8.51 -2.79
CA TYR A 86 17.75 8.33 -3.49
C TYR A 86 17.62 7.38 -4.69
N ILE A 87 16.75 6.36 -4.63
CA ILE A 87 16.42 5.51 -5.81
C ILE A 87 15.76 6.39 -6.88
N GLU A 88 14.78 7.20 -6.50
CA GLU A 88 14.08 8.12 -7.41
C GLU A 88 15.04 9.15 -8.02
N ALA A 89 15.95 9.71 -7.22
CA ALA A 89 17.00 10.61 -7.71
C ALA A 89 17.91 9.90 -8.73
N ALA A 90 18.30 8.64 -8.47
CA ALA A 90 19.08 7.86 -9.42
C ALA A 90 18.32 7.57 -10.72
N LEU A 91 17.01 7.29 -10.65
CA LEU A 91 16.16 7.13 -11.82
C LEU A 91 16.08 8.42 -12.65
N LEU A 92 15.89 9.57 -11.99
CA LEU A 92 15.87 10.88 -12.65
C LEU A 92 17.24 11.22 -13.28
N ALA A 93 18.33 10.95 -12.59
CA ALA A 93 19.68 11.18 -13.12
C ALA A 93 19.96 10.33 -14.38
N THR A 94 19.39 9.12 -14.44
CA THR A 94 19.65 8.16 -15.51
C THR A 94 18.73 8.37 -16.73
N PHE A 95 17.43 8.62 -16.48
CA PHE A 95 16.40 8.64 -17.52
C PHE A 95 15.80 10.03 -17.77
N GLY A 96 16.19 11.02 -17.00
CA GLY A 96 15.64 12.37 -17.06
C GLY A 96 14.29 12.54 -16.36
N PRO A 97 13.77 13.79 -16.31
CA PRO A 97 12.54 14.14 -15.60
C PRO A 97 11.30 13.77 -16.45
N HIS A 98 10.89 12.51 -16.42
CA HIS A 98 9.74 12.00 -17.16
C HIS A 98 8.80 11.20 -16.26
N LEU A 99 7.50 11.51 -16.27
CA LEU A 99 6.47 10.74 -15.54
C LEU A 99 6.46 9.26 -15.95
N LEU A 100 6.81 8.96 -17.21
CA LEU A 100 6.90 7.58 -17.70
C LEU A 100 7.89 6.72 -16.90
N VAL A 101 8.99 7.31 -16.42
CA VAL A 101 10.00 6.61 -15.58
C VAL A 101 9.35 6.14 -14.29
N PHE A 102 8.57 7.01 -13.65
CA PHE A 102 7.83 6.69 -12.42
C PHE A 102 6.72 5.67 -12.65
N TYR A 103 5.96 5.81 -13.75
CA TYR A 103 4.93 4.84 -14.13
C TYR A 103 5.53 3.45 -14.40
N ALA A 104 6.67 3.38 -15.11
CA ALA A 104 7.37 2.13 -15.36
C ALA A 104 7.88 1.50 -14.06
N PHE A 105 8.47 2.29 -13.15
CA PHE A 105 8.91 1.82 -11.85
C PHE A 105 7.75 1.28 -11.02
N GLY A 106 6.61 2.01 -10.95
CA GLY A 106 5.41 1.57 -10.28
C GLY A 106 4.82 0.29 -10.87
N LEU A 107 4.76 0.19 -12.20
CA LEU A 107 4.26 -0.99 -12.92
C LEU A 107 5.11 -2.24 -12.62
N ILE A 108 6.45 -2.12 -12.70
CA ILE A 108 7.37 -3.20 -12.39
C ILE A 108 7.22 -3.65 -10.94
N THR A 109 7.15 -2.70 -10.01
CA THR A 109 6.94 -2.96 -8.57
C THR A 109 5.61 -3.67 -8.33
N THR A 110 4.53 -3.22 -8.98
CA THR A 110 3.19 -3.82 -8.84
C THR A 110 3.14 -5.25 -9.35
N ILE A 111 3.68 -5.50 -10.55
CA ILE A 111 3.80 -6.85 -11.12
C ILE A 111 4.66 -7.73 -10.21
N GLY A 112 5.77 -7.19 -9.70
CA GLY A 112 6.64 -7.88 -8.75
C GLY A 112 5.90 -8.29 -7.47
N CYS A 113 5.13 -7.39 -6.86
CA CYS A 113 4.31 -7.70 -5.68
C CYS A 113 3.28 -8.80 -5.97
N ALA A 114 2.56 -8.71 -7.11
CA ALA A 114 1.56 -9.69 -7.49
C ALA A 114 2.19 -11.09 -7.72
N LEU A 115 3.32 -11.17 -8.42
CA LEU A 115 4.05 -12.41 -8.63
C LEU A 115 4.59 -13.00 -7.32
N LEU A 116 5.05 -12.16 -6.37
CA LEU A 116 5.51 -12.60 -5.06
C LEU A 116 4.35 -13.17 -4.23
N LEU A 117 3.18 -12.53 -4.19
CA LEU A 117 1.98 -13.07 -3.53
C LEU A 117 1.59 -14.43 -4.13
N TYR A 118 1.57 -14.54 -5.46
CA TYR A 118 1.33 -15.80 -6.15
C TYR A 118 2.33 -16.88 -5.71
N ARG A 119 3.64 -16.55 -5.72
CA ARG A 119 4.71 -17.49 -5.35
C ARG A 119 4.65 -17.92 -3.89
N ILE A 120 4.27 -17.01 -2.99
CA ILE A 120 4.04 -17.33 -1.57
C ILE A 120 2.90 -18.33 -1.44
N GLY A 121 1.75 -18.07 -2.07
CA GLY A 121 0.61 -19.00 -2.05
C GLY A 121 0.96 -20.37 -2.64
N ALA A 122 1.71 -20.40 -3.76
CA ALA A 122 2.18 -21.64 -4.38
C ALA A 122 3.16 -22.41 -3.47
N MET A 123 4.04 -21.71 -2.74
CA MET A 123 4.96 -22.33 -1.78
C MET A 123 4.22 -22.93 -0.56
N LEU A 124 3.12 -22.30 -0.16
CA LEU A 124 2.21 -22.81 0.87
C LEU A 124 1.21 -23.84 0.31
N GLN A 125 1.48 -24.42 -0.86
CA GLN A 125 0.70 -25.46 -1.55
C GLN A 125 -0.69 -25.02 -2.01
N GLN A 126 -0.95 -23.70 -2.08
CA GLN A 126 -2.22 -23.10 -2.47
C GLN A 126 -2.05 -22.10 -3.65
N PRO A 127 -1.66 -22.56 -4.87
CA PRO A 127 -1.34 -21.67 -5.98
C PRO A 127 -2.56 -20.86 -6.48
N VAL A 128 -3.76 -21.41 -6.42
CA VAL A 128 -5.00 -20.70 -6.81
C VAL A 128 -5.31 -19.58 -5.82
N VAL A 129 -5.09 -19.83 -4.52
CA VAL A 129 -5.22 -18.82 -3.46
C VAL A 129 -4.23 -17.67 -3.68
N GLY A 130 -2.97 -18.01 -3.96
CA GLY A 130 -1.94 -17.02 -4.29
C GLY A 130 -2.29 -16.19 -5.54
N PHE A 131 -2.87 -16.81 -6.56
CA PHE A 131 -3.37 -16.12 -7.77
C PHE A 131 -4.51 -15.15 -7.43
N THR A 132 -5.47 -15.58 -6.61
CA THR A 132 -6.59 -14.72 -6.17
C THR A 132 -6.10 -13.52 -5.37
N ALA A 133 -5.11 -13.71 -4.48
CA ALA A 133 -4.51 -12.59 -3.74
C ALA A 133 -3.76 -11.62 -4.66
N ALA A 134 -3.01 -12.13 -5.65
CA ALA A 134 -2.35 -11.32 -6.65
C ALA A 134 -3.34 -10.48 -7.48
N LEU A 135 -4.49 -11.07 -7.86
CA LEU A 135 -5.57 -10.37 -8.54
C LEU A 135 -6.13 -9.21 -7.68
N GLY A 136 -6.40 -9.46 -6.39
CA GLY A 136 -6.88 -8.42 -5.47
C GLY A 136 -5.91 -7.25 -5.36
N LEU A 137 -4.60 -7.50 -5.31
CA LEU A 137 -3.58 -6.46 -5.34
C LEU A 137 -3.59 -5.68 -6.66
N LEU A 138 -3.63 -6.36 -7.81
CA LEU A 138 -3.64 -5.70 -9.11
C LEU A 138 -4.85 -4.78 -9.27
N LEU A 139 -6.06 -5.24 -8.94
CA LEU A 139 -7.28 -4.47 -9.08
C LEU A 139 -7.27 -3.18 -8.24
N GLN A 140 -6.71 -3.23 -7.04
CA GLN A 140 -6.53 -2.04 -6.20
C GLN A 140 -5.33 -1.18 -6.64
N GLY A 141 -4.24 -1.83 -7.06
CA GLY A 141 -3.00 -1.17 -7.44
C GLY A 141 -3.10 -0.26 -8.68
N PHE A 142 -4.11 -0.49 -9.53
CA PHE A 142 -4.37 0.33 -10.72
C PHE A 142 -5.55 1.31 -10.55
N ALA A 143 -5.98 1.58 -9.32
CA ALA A 143 -7.06 2.54 -9.08
C ALA A 143 -6.72 3.94 -9.62
N PRO A 144 -7.65 4.63 -10.31
CA PRO A 144 -7.41 5.94 -10.92
C PRO A 144 -7.52 7.07 -9.88
N ASN A 145 -6.67 7.04 -8.88
CA ASN A 145 -6.53 8.04 -7.81
C ASN A 145 -5.09 8.04 -7.28
N PHE A 146 -4.78 8.68 -6.17
CA PHE A 146 -3.44 8.69 -5.56
C PHE A 146 -3.17 7.48 -4.65
N MET A 147 -4.21 6.72 -4.25
CA MET A 147 -4.08 5.45 -3.53
C MET A 147 -3.99 4.29 -4.52
N ASN A 148 -2.87 4.22 -5.23
CA ASN A 148 -2.54 3.20 -6.22
C ASN A 148 -1.06 2.79 -6.08
N PHE A 149 -0.57 1.90 -6.95
CA PHE A 149 0.83 1.43 -6.93
C PHE A 149 1.66 1.98 -8.10
N ILE A 150 1.02 2.60 -9.11
CA ILE A 150 1.70 3.03 -10.34
C ILE A 150 2.30 4.42 -10.19
N PHE A 151 1.53 5.39 -9.67
CA PHE A 151 2.01 6.69 -9.24
C PHE A 151 1.35 7.04 -7.90
N PRO A 152 1.83 6.39 -6.83
CA PRO A 152 1.20 6.41 -5.51
C PRO A 152 1.45 7.72 -4.77
N TYR A 153 0.73 7.88 -3.65
CA TYR A 153 1.07 8.91 -2.67
C TYR A 153 2.49 8.76 -2.12
N SER A 154 3.07 7.55 -2.16
CA SER A 154 4.43 7.27 -1.74
C SER A 154 4.96 5.96 -2.33
N TYR A 155 6.00 6.05 -3.16
CA TYR A 155 6.75 4.88 -3.62
C TYR A 155 7.46 4.15 -2.49
N ALA A 156 7.81 4.86 -1.39
CA ALA A 156 8.37 4.21 -0.22
C ALA A 156 7.44 3.13 0.36
N ALA A 157 6.10 3.31 0.25
CA ALA A 157 5.15 2.31 0.73
C ALA A 157 5.03 1.10 -0.21
N SER A 158 4.86 1.33 -1.52
CA SER A 158 4.71 0.25 -2.51
C SER A 158 5.99 -0.57 -2.68
N PHE A 159 7.16 0.09 -2.70
CA PHE A 159 8.44 -0.60 -2.80
C PHE A 159 8.83 -1.33 -1.51
N ALA A 160 8.49 -0.77 -0.33
CA ALA A 160 8.65 -1.49 0.94
C ALA A 160 7.81 -2.77 0.97
N LEU A 161 6.57 -2.74 0.45
CA LEU A 161 5.75 -3.95 0.33
C LEU A 161 6.40 -5.00 -0.59
N PHE A 162 6.97 -4.58 -1.72
CA PHE A 162 7.71 -5.48 -2.63
C PHE A 162 8.87 -6.18 -1.90
N LEU A 163 9.71 -5.41 -1.20
CA LEU A 163 10.84 -5.95 -0.43
C LEU A 163 10.36 -6.85 0.72
N ALA A 164 9.27 -6.49 1.39
CA ALA A 164 8.70 -7.28 2.47
C ALA A 164 8.15 -8.63 1.98
N LEU A 165 7.45 -8.65 0.85
CA LEU A 165 6.98 -9.89 0.21
C LEU A 165 8.16 -10.76 -0.25
N LEU A 166 9.23 -10.15 -0.76
CA LEU A 166 10.46 -10.86 -1.10
C LEU A 166 11.10 -11.47 0.14
N CYS A 167 11.21 -10.72 1.24
CA CYS A 167 11.69 -11.21 2.53
C CYS A 167 10.86 -12.42 2.98
N ALA A 168 9.53 -12.30 3.00
CA ALA A 168 8.63 -13.37 3.40
C ALA A 168 8.82 -14.63 2.54
N LEU A 169 8.86 -14.50 1.20
CA LEU A 169 9.10 -15.61 0.28
C LEU A 169 10.43 -16.31 0.58
N LEU A 170 11.50 -15.57 0.85
CA LEU A 170 12.83 -16.14 1.13
C LEU A 170 12.87 -16.85 2.48
N VAL A 171 12.19 -16.33 3.51
CA VAL A 171 12.02 -17.03 4.81
C VAL A 171 11.25 -18.33 4.62
N LEU A 172 10.13 -18.30 3.89
CA LEU A 172 9.34 -19.51 3.61
C LEU A 172 10.15 -20.54 2.80
N ARG A 173 10.93 -20.07 1.81
CA ARG A 173 11.84 -20.93 1.05
C ARG A 173 12.87 -21.61 1.96
N HIS A 174 13.43 -20.87 2.93
CA HIS A 174 14.34 -21.45 3.92
C HIS A 174 13.63 -22.51 4.78
N ILE A 175 12.40 -22.24 5.22
CA ILE A 175 11.63 -23.20 6.03
C ILE A 175 11.38 -24.50 5.24
N VAL A 176 10.94 -24.39 3.98
CA VAL A 176 10.52 -25.55 3.17
C VAL A 176 11.71 -26.31 2.60
N HIS A 177 12.71 -25.61 2.05
CA HIS A 177 13.82 -26.22 1.30
C HIS A 177 15.18 -26.16 2.00
N GLY A 178 15.29 -25.40 3.10
CA GLY A 178 16.58 -25.15 3.75
C GLY A 178 17.43 -24.09 3.03
N GLY A 179 18.71 -23.99 3.41
CA GLY A 179 19.68 -23.08 2.81
C GLY A 179 19.81 -21.75 3.57
N SER A 180 21.02 -21.43 4.03
CA SER A 180 21.29 -20.19 4.81
C SER A 180 21.31 -18.94 3.95
N SER A 181 21.64 -19.05 2.65
CA SER A 181 21.68 -17.91 1.72
C SER A 181 20.32 -17.21 1.60
N ALA A 182 19.22 -17.96 1.64
CA ALA A 182 17.89 -17.39 1.61
C ALA A 182 17.63 -16.46 2.82
N LEU A 183 18.08 -16.84 4.03
CA LEU A 183 17.94 -15.99 5.22
C LEU A 183 18.82 -14.74 5.17
N VAL A 184 20.03 -14.84 4.61
CA VAL A 184 20.90 -13.66 4.44
C VAL A 184 20.23 -12.63 3.52
N ILE A 185 19.74 -13.08 2.35
CA ILE A 185 19.06 -12.20 1.40
C ILE A 185 17.75 -11.67 2.01
N ALA A 186 17.01 -12.49 2.76
CA ALA A 186 15.81 -12.05 3.49
C ALA A 186 16.14 -10.95 4.51
N GLY A 187 17.25 -11.10 5.27
CA GLY A 187 17.73 -10.07 6.18
C GLY A 187 18.10 -8.78 5.49
N VAL A 188 18.78 -8.84 4.34
CA VAL A 188 19.08 -7.65 3.53
C VAL A 188 17.78 -6.99 3.04
N ALA A 189 16.84 -7.76 2.50
CA ALA A 189 15.54 -7.22 2.08
C ALA A 189 14.79 -6.56 3.25
N ALA A 190 14.84 -7.14 4.46
CA ALA A 190 14.26 -6.55 5.68
C ALA A 190 14.94 -5.21 6.05
N GLY A 191 16.26 -5.14 5.99
CA GLY A 191 17.00 -3.90 6.24
C GLY A 191 16.67 -2.79 5.23
N LEU A 192 16.58 -3.15 3.94
CA LEU A 192 16.14 -2.22 2.89
C LEU A 192 14.68 -1.78 3.08
N THR A 193 13.81 -2.67 3.58
CA THR A 193 12.42 -2.32 3.91
C THR A 193 12.37 -1.28 5.04
N LEU A 194 13.20 -1.44 6.10
CA LEU A 194 13.33 -0.43 7.16
C LEU A 194 13.78 0.93 6.63
N LEU A 195 14.66 0.94 5.63
CA LEU A 195 15.15 2.16 4.99
C LEU A 195 14.12 2.80 4.04
N CYS A 196 13.07 2.09 3.65
CA CYS A 196 11.93 2.65 2.91
C CYS A 196 10.82 3.09 3.86
N LYS A 197 10.28 2.14 4.63
CA LYS A 197 9.12 2.33 5.51
C LYS A 197 9.25 1.47 6.76
N PRO A 198 9.67 2.07 7.88
CA PRO A 198 9.98 1.32 9.11
C PRO A 198 8.86 0.43 9.60
N GLU A 199 7.60 0.88 9.51
CA GLU A 199 6.43 0.12 9.95
C GLU A 199 6.12 -1.13 9.11
N ILE A 200 6.61 -1.22 7.86
CA ILE A 200 6.57 -2.46 7.06
C ILE A 200 7.82 -3.30 7.36
N GLY A 201 8.94 -2.64 7.64
CA GLY A 201 10.18 -3.30 8.06
C GLY A 201 10.03 -4.12 9.33
N GLU A 202 9.23 -3.65 10.30
CA GLU A 202 8.90 -4.41 11.51
C GLU A 202 8.32 -5.79 11.19
N ALA A 203 7.44 -5.90 10.20
CA ALA A 203 6.85 -7.17 9.79
C ALA A 203 7.88 -8.12 9.19
N CYS A 204 8.90 -7.61 8.49
CA CYS A 204 10.02 -8.42 8.01
C CYS A 204 10.83 -9.02 9.18
N TYR A 205 11.08 -8.24 10.21
CA TYR A 205 11.77 -8.75 11.40
C TYR A 205 10.87 -9.65 12.25
N ALA A 206 9.55 -9.42 12.26
CA ALA A 206 8.60 -10.30 12.91
C ALA A 206 8.62 -11.73 12.29
N ILE A 207 8.61 -11.85 10.95
CA ILE A 207 8.71 -13.18 10.31
C ILE A 207 10.09 -13.81 10.51
N LEU A 208 11.18 -13.05 10.40
CA LEU A 208 12.54 -13.56 10.61
C LEU A 208 12.74 -14.07 12.04
N ALA A 209 12.37 -13.27 13.03
CA ALA A 209 12.47 -13.62 14.44
C ALA A 209 11.50 -14.74 14.80
N GLY A 210 10.23 -14.64 14.38
CA GLY A 210 9.20 -15.63 14.66
C GLY A 210 9.54 -17.00 14.07
N ALA A 211 9.91 -17.07 12.79
CA ALA A 211 10.32 -18.32 12.15
C ALA A 211 11.57 -18.92 12.81
N THR A 212 12.55 -18.08 13.16
CA THR A 212 13.78 -18.52 13.83
C THR A 212 13.49 -19.07 15.23
N LEU A 213 12.65 -18.37 16.00
CA LEU A 213 12.24 -18.77 17.34
C LEU A 213 11.43 -20.07 17.32
N LEU A 214 10.41 -20.15 16.46
CA LEU A 214 9.54 -21.34 16.36
C LEU A 214 10.35 -22.59 15.94
N ASP A 215 11.28 -22.44 14.99
CA ASP A 215 12.13 -23.56 14.58
C ASP A 215 13.13 -23.96 15.67
N ALA A 216 13.68 -23.00 16.43
CA ALA A 216 14.54 -23.26 17.56
C ALA A 216 13.80 -24.00 18.71
N LEU A 217 12.55 -23.60 18.98
CA LEU A 217 11.68 -24.25 19.95
C LEU A 217 11.33 -25.68 19.51
N ALA A 218 10.97 -25.86 18.23
CA ALA A 218 10.67 -27.19 17.66
C ALA A 218 11.88 -28.15 17.75
N GLN A 219 13.10 -27.61 17.57
CA GLN A 219 14.34 -28.39 17.69
C GLN A 219 14.92 -28.42 19.11
N ARG A 220 14.31 -27.69 20.06
CA ARG A 220 14.81 -27.55 21.46
C ARG A 220 16.27 -27.12 21.52
N SER A 221 16.71 -26.21 20.67
CA SER A 221 18.11 -25.82 20.52
C SER A 221 18.31 -24.30 20.44
N ALA A 222 18.88 -23.70 21.48
CA ALA A 222 19.30 -22.31 21.49
C ALA A 222 20.39 -22.01 20.44
N LEU A 223 21.22 -22.99 20.08
CA LEU A 223 22.23 -22.83 19.05
C LEU A 223 21.61 -22.57 17.67
N VAL A 224 20.47 -23.18 17.36
CA VAL A 224 19.70 -22.94 16.13
C VAL A 224 19.23 -21.50 16.10
N LEU A 225 18.72 -20.98 17.21
CA LEU A 225 18.30 -19.57 17.34
C LEU A 225 19.46 -18.62 17.01
N ILE A 226 20.61 -18.80 17.67
CA ILE A 226 21.78 -17.94 17.49
C ILE A 226 22.31 -18.02 16.05
N ARG A 227 22.50 -19.23 15.51
CA ARG A 227 23.02 -19.41 14.13
C ARG A 227 22.12 -18.74 13.10
N LYS A 228 20.80 -18.88 13.21
CA LYS A 228 19.86 -18.24 12.27
C LYS A 228 19.77 -16.74 12.48
N ALA A 229 19.77 -16.26 13.72
CA ALA A 229 19.78 -14.84 14.01
C ALA A 229 20.99 -14.13 13.38
N VAL A 230 22.17 -14.72 13.46
CA VAL A 230 23.39 -14.15 12.84
C VAL A 230 23.25 -14.06 11.31
N THR A 231 22.52 -14.98 10.64
CA THR A 231 22.43 -14.96 9.18
C THR A 231 21.62 -13.78 8.64
N TRP A 232 20.65 -13.24 9.37
CA TRP A 232 19.84 -12.11 8.91
C TRP A 232 20.25 -10.75 9.50
N LEU A 233 21.24 -10.71 10.42
CA LEU A 233 21.79 -9.46 10.97
C LEU A 233 22.39 -8.50 9.93
N PRO A 234 23.00 -8.91 8.79
CA PRO A 234 23.60 -7.99 7.85
C PRO A 234 22.66 -6.88 7.39
N GLY A 235 21.37 -7.20 7.15
CA GLY A 235 20.38 -6.20 6.77
C GLY A 235 20.11 -5.16 7.86
N LEU A 236 20.03 -5.61 9.12
CA LEU A 236 19.87 -4.71 10.26
C LEU A 236 21.09 -3.80 10.42
N ILE A 237 22.29 -4.34 10.24
CA ILE A 237 23.55 -3.56 10.30
C ILE A 237 23.58 -2.50 9.20
N ILE A 238 23.17 -2.85 7.96
CA ILE A 238 23.09 -1.88 6.85
C ILE A 238 22.11 -0.76 7.20
N ALA A 239 20.91 -1.10 7.64
CA ALA A 239 19.90 -0.10 8.01
C ALA A 239 20.38 0.79 9.16
N ALA A 240 20.93 0.17 10.22
CA ALA A 240 21.49 0.89 11.37
C ALA A 240 22.65 1.81 11.00
N ALA A 241 23.55 1.38 10.11
CA ALA A 241 24.67 2.18 9.65
C ALA A 241 24.21 3.44 8.87
N ILE A 242 23.21 3.28 7.99
CA ILE A 242 22.68 4.41 7.23
C ILE A 242 21.94 5.39 8.14
N TYR A 243 21.10 4.92 9.06
CA TYR A 243 20.45 5.80 10.03
C TYR A 243 21.45 6.45 10.99
N ALA A 244 22.46 5.73 11.44
CA ALA A 244 23.53 6.28 12.26
C ALA A 244 24.27 7.40 11.53
N TRP A 245 24.53 7.25 10.23
CA TRP A 245 25.14 8.31 9.42
C TRP A 245 24.31 9.59 9.44
N PHE A 246 22.97 9.51 9.22
CA PHE A 246 22.09 10.67 9.32
C PHE A 246 22.09 11.28 10.72
N VAL A 247 21.98 10.45 11.76
CA VAL A 247 21.94 10.90 13.16
C VAL A 247 23.25 11.59 13.57
N LEU A 248 24.41 11.06 13.14
CA LEU A 248 25.72 11.64 13.46
C LEU A 248 25.99 12.95 12.70
N ASN A 249 25.49 13.09 11.47
CA ASN A 249 25.74 14.27 10.64
C ASN A 249 24.68 15.37 10.80
N LEU A 250 23.46 15.03 11.25
CA LEU A 250 22.36 16.00 11.36
C LEU A 250 21.96 16.31 12.81
N SER A 251 21.66 15.37 13.56
CA SER A 251 21.26 15.22 14.97
C SER A 251 20.07 14.25 15.09
N PRO A 252 19.93 13.54 16.22
CA PRO A 252 18.76 12.67 16.46
C PRO A 252 17.43 13.42 16.43
N ALA A 253 17.41 14.62 17.00
CA ALA A 253 16.21 15.44 17.09
C ALA A 253 15.66 15.81 15.70
N LEU A 254 16.52 16.21 14.77
CA LEU A 254 16.13 16.60 13.42
C LEU A 254 15.61 15.40 12.60
N VAL A 255 16.24 14.23 12.72
CA VAL A 255 15.78 13.01 12.04
C VAL A 255 14.41 12.58 12.57
N LEU A 256 14.23 12.55 13.90
CA LEU A 256 12.95 12.22 14.53
C LEU A 256 11.85 13.21 14.18
N GLU A 257 12.16 14.51 14.13
CA GLU A 257 11.22 15.56 13.73
C GLU A 257 10.63 15.32 12.32
N ASN A 258 11.46 14.86 11.38
CA ASN A 258 10.96 14.54 10.03
C ASN A 258 9.95 13.39 10.05
N TRP A 259 10.12 12.39 10.90
CA TRP A 259 9.28 11.19 10.92
C TRP A 259 8.02 11.31 11.74
N ILE A 260 8.14 11.88 12.94
CA ILE A 260 7.05 11.94 13.91
C ILE A 260 6.58 13.37 14.23
N GLY A 261 7.17 14.38 13.59
CA GLY A 261 6.91 15.79 13.87
C GLY A 261 7.63 16.29 15.12
N PRO A 262 7.46 17.58 15.46
CA PRO A 262 8.11 18.18 16.60
C PRO A 262 7.69 17.47 17.89
N PRO A 263 8.66 17.06 18.73
CA PRO A 263 8.38 16.34 19.97
C PRO A 263 7.57 17.23 20.95
N GLY A 264 6.58 16.63 21.59
CA GLY A 264 5.84 17.27 22.68
C GLY A 264 4.32 17.22 22.57
N PRO A 265 3.62 17.91 23.51
CA PRO A 265 2.14 17.86 23.59
C PRO A 265 1.42 18.37 22.33
N TYR A 266 2.08 19.19 21.53
CA TYR A 266 1.53 19.75 20.30
C TYR A 266 1.30 18.68 19.24
N PHE A 267 2.28 17.81 19.03
CA PHE A 267 2.17 16.66 18.12
C PHE A 267 1.05 15.71 18.55
N PHE A 268 1.06 15.26 19.83
CA PHE A 268 0.06 14.30 20.31
C PHE A 268 -1.36 14.85 20.32
N ARG A 269 -1.56 16.14 20.50
CA ARG A 269 -2.90 16.75 20.46
C ARG A 269 -3.49 16.86 19.06
N ARG A 270 -2.66 17.04 18.03
CA ARG A 270 -3.12 17.26 16.65
C ARG A 270 -2.94 16.04 15.75
N GLN A 271 -1.78 15.42 15.76
CA GLN A 271 -1.53 14.20 14.99
C GLN A 271 -2.18 12.95 15.60
N GLY A 272 -2.37 12.92 16.92
CA GLY A 272 -3.09 11.82 17.56
C GLY A 272 -4.46 11.55 16.93
N ARG A 273 -5.22 12.60 16.56
CA ARG A 273 -6.52 12.44 15.88
C ARG A 273 -6.41 11.81 14.50
N TYR A 274 -5.41 12.17 13.70
CA TYR A 274 -5.18 11.58 12.40
C TYR A 274 -4.72 10.13 12.51
N LEU A 275 -3.70 9.86 13.32
CA LEU A 275 -3.21 8.51 13.56
C LEU A 275 -4.26 7.61 14.20
N TYR A 276 -5.07 8.15 15.13
CA TYR A 276 -6.16 7.41 15.77
C TYR A 276 -7.41 7.28 14.90
N GLY A 277 -7.72 8.25 14.04
CA GLY A 277 -8.96 8.29 13.27
C GLY A 277 -8.85 7.61 11.91
N ASN A 278 -7.90 8.03 11.08
CA ASN A 278 -7.84 7.67 9.66
C ASN A 278 -6.75 6.63 9.35
N ALA A 279 -5.71 6.52 10.16
CA ALA A 279 -4.65 5.54 9.96
C ALA A 279 -4.92 4.17 10.60
N GLY A 280 -6.10 3.97 11.20
CA GLY A 280 -6.53 2.67 11.76
C GLY A 280 -5.79 2.23 13.03
N PHE A 281 -5.08 3.13 13.70
CA PHE A 281 -4.41 2.86 14.98
C PHE A 281 -5.32 3.14 16.19
N ARG A 282 -6.63 3.28 15.94
CA ARG A 282 -7.61 3.52 16.99
C ARG A 282 -7.94 2.23 17.72
N PHE A 283 -7.58 2.15 18.99
CA PHE A 283 -8.04 1.10 19.88
C PHE A 283 -9.34 1.54 20.56
N ASP A 284 -10.48 1.25 19.92
CA ASP A 284 -11.80 1.36 20.53
C ASP A 284 -12.25 -0.07 20.90
N PRO A 285 -12.44 -0.41 22.18
CA PRO A 285 -12.81 -1.76 22.60
C PRO A 285 -14.13 -2.25 21.97
N ILE A 286 -15.08 -1.34 21.70
CA ILE A 286 -16.36 -1.68 21.07
C ILE A 286 -16.13 -2.02 19.59
N GLU A 287 -15.40 -1.17 18.87
CA GLU A 287 -15.05 -1.43 17.45
C GLU A 287 -14.26 -2.73 17.31
N VAL A 288 -13.28 -2.95 18.17
CA VAL A 288 -12.50 -4.22 18.19
C VAL A 288 -13.41 -5.41 18.48
N GLY A 289 -14.32 -5.32 19.45
CA GLY A 289 -15.30 -6.37 19.78
C GLY A 289 -16.20 -6.69 18.57
N ILE A 290 -16.69 -5.67 17.86
CA ILE A 290 -17.49 -5.84 16.62
C ILE A 290 -16.67 -6.53 15.54
N LEU A 291 -15.40 -6.14 15.34
CA LEU A 291 -14.54 -6.75 14.32
C LEU A 291 -14.19 -8.21 14.65
N VAL A 292 -14.00 -8.54 15.93
CA VAL A 292 -13.79 -9.93 16.38
C VAL A 292 -15.06 -10.77 16.13
N ALA A 293 -16.23 -10.26 16.49
CA ALA A 293 -17.50 -10.94 16.23
C ALA A 293 -17.75 -11.13 14.72
N ALA A 294 -17.44 -10.10 13.92
CA ALA A 294 -17.51 -10.17 12.47
C ALA A 294 -16.54 -11.21 11.88
N ALA A 295 -15.33 -11.34 12.43
CA ALA A 295 -14.37 -12.36 12.02
C ALA A 295 -14.90 -13.78 12.27
N MET A 296 -15.41 -14.04 13.47
CA MET A 296 -16.02 -15.33 13.82
C MET A 296 -17.21 -15.66 12.92
N LEU A 297 -18.07 -14.66 12.68
CA LEU A 297 -19.23 -14.82 11.79
C LEU A 297 -18.80 -15.10 10.34
N SER A 298 -17.80 -14.40 9.82
CA SER A 298 -17.25 -14.63 8.47
C SER A 298 -16.73 -16.07 8.32
N VAL A 299 -15.93 -16.55 9.26
CA VAL A 299 -15.42 -17.94 9.26
C VAL A 299 -16.56 -18.94 9.34
N GLY A 300 -17.55 -18.72 10.22
CA GLY A 300 -18.75 -19.58 10.35
C GLY A 300 -19.59 -19.63 9.08
N LEU A 301 -19.80 -18.49 8.42
CA LEU A 301 -20.52 -18.39 7.14
C LEU A 301 -19.79 -19.18 6.05
N TRP A 302 -18.47 -19.02 5.92
CA TRP A 302 -17.68 -19.76 4.95
C TRP A 302 -17.68 -21.27 5.21
N TYR A 303 -17.62 -21.69 6.49
CA TYR A 303 -17.78 -23.10 6.85
C TYR A 303 -19.16 -23.65 6.44
N GLY A 304 -20.23 -22.88 6.68
CA GLY A 304 -21.60 -23.21 6.26
C GLY A 304 -21.74 -23.31 4.74
N ILE A 305 -21.18 -22.34 3.99
CA ILE A 305 -21.13 -22.33 2.52
C ILE A 305 -20.37 -23.56 2.01
N ALA A 306 -19.19 -23.86 2.56
CA ALA A 306 -18.41 -25.03 2.17
C ALA A 306 -19.18 -26.33 2.36
N ARG A 307 -19.90 -26.48 3.48
CA ARG A 307 -20.79 -27.63 3.70
C ARG A 307 -21.96 -27.68 2.71
N ALA A 308 -22.57 -26.55 2.40
CA ALA A 308 -23.66 -26.48 1.42
C ALA A 308 -23.19 -26.84 0.01
N LEU A 309 -21.95 -26.49 -0.36
CA LEU A 309 -21.35 -26.81 -1.67
C LEU A 309 -21.16 -28.32 -1.91
N ARG A 310 -21.29 -29.18 -0.88
CA ARG A 310 -21.32 -30.64 -1.03
C ARG A 310 -22.49 -31.12 -1.90
N SER A 311 -23.60 -30.37 -1.93
CA SER A 311 -24.76 -30.69 -2.76
C SER A 311 -24.67 -29.98 -4.11
N ARG A 312 -25.29 -30.57 -5.15
CA ARG A 312 -25.48 -29.94 -6.47
C ARG A 312 -26.32 -28.66 -6.34
N SER A 313 -27.34 -28.70 -5.48
CA SER A 313 -28.18 -27.54 -5.18
C SER A 313 -27.40 -26.39 -4.54
N GLY A 314 -26.52 -26.66 -3.55
CA GLY A 314 -25.72 -25.63 -2.90
C GLY A 314 -24.77 -24.90 -3.86
N ARG A 315 -24.17 -25.62 -4.84
CA ARG A 315 -23.35 -25.00 -5.90
C ARG A 315 -24.16 -24.08 -6.81
N MET A 316 -25.40 -24.51 -7.16
CA MET A 316 -26.33 -23.67 -7.93
C MET A 316 -26.73 -22.42 -7.14
N TRP A 317 -26.98 -22.54 -5.84
CA TRP A 317 -27.30 -21.38 -4.99
C TRP A 317 -26.16 -20.41 -4.84
N LEU A 318 -24.90 -20.87 -4.72
CA LEU A 318 -23.73 -19.97 -4.70
C LEU A 318 -23.60 -19.23 -6.03
N ALA A 319 -23.69 -19.95 -7.16
CA ALA A 319 -23.60 -19.34 -8.49
C ALA A 319 -24.74 -18.33 -8.72
N ALA A 320 -25.97 -18.68 -8.31
CA ALA A 320 -27.12 -17.80 -8.39
C ALA A 320 -26.95 -16.56 -7.49
N GLY A 321 -26.43 -16.73 -6.27
CA GLY A 321 -26.16 -15.64 -5.33
C GLY A 321 -25.11 -14.66 -5.87
N VAL A 322 -23.99 -15.16 -6.38
CA VAL A 322 -22.94 -14.34 -7.02
C VAL A 322 -23.50 -13.65 -8.27
N GLY A 323 -24.22 -14.38 -9.13
CA GLY A 323 -24.85 -13.82 -10.33
C GLY A 323 -25.90 -12.75 -10.03
N LEU A 324 -26.75 -12.99 -9.02
CA LEU A 324 -27.74 -12.02 -8.56
C LEU A 324 -27.06 -10.75 -8.02
N GLN A 325 -25.99 -10.89 -7.26
CA GLN A 325 -25.25 -9.78 -6.69
C GLN A 325 -24.61 -8.92 -7.78
N ILE A 326 -23.97 -9.55 -8.79
CA ILE A 326 -23.44 -8.88 -9.97
C ILE A 326 -24.53 -8.14 -10.75
N SER A 327 -25.70 -8.75 -10.90
CA SER A 327 -26.83 -8.16 -11.63
C SER A 327 -27.44 -6.98 -10.88
N LEU A 328 -27.68 -7.12 -9.57
CA LEU A 328 -28.27 -6.07 -8.74
C LEU A 328 -27.40 -4.82 -8.67
N ALA A 329 -26.09 -4.99 -8.56
CA ALA A 329 -25.21 -3.84 -8.48
C ALA A 329 -25.04 -3.07 -9.81
N ARG A 330 -25.37 -3.71 -10.95
CA ARG A 330 -25.47 -3.00 -12.24
C ARG A 330 -26.80 -2.29 -12.44
N VAL A 331 -27.86 -2.78 -11.81
CA VAL A 331 -29.23 -2.24 -11.94
C VAL A 331 -29.49 -1.13 -10.90
N ILE A 332 -28.84 -1.22 -9.72
CA ILE A 332 -28.92 -0.20 -8.68
C ILE A 332 -27.73 0.74 -8.89
N PRO A 333 -27.94 1.97 -9.41
CA PRO A 333 -26.87 2.96 -9.48
C PRO A 333 -26.23 3.17 -8.09
N PRO A 334 -24.98 3.65 -7.98
CA PRO A 334 -24.36 3.96 -6.70
C PRO A 334 -25.06 5.17 -6.08
N PHE A 335 -26.28 4.99 -5.58
CA PHE A 335 -27.06 6.02 -4.94
C PHE A 335 -26.75 6.09 -3.45
N THR A 336 -26.01 7.12 -3.08
CA THR A 336 -26.18 8.00 -1.91
C THR A 336 -27.24 7.53 -0.90
N GLY A 337 -26.84 7.01 0.24
CA GLY A 337 -27.52 7.10 1.57
C GLY A 337 -28.93 6.54 1.75
N ARG A 338 -29.65 6.15 0.69
CA ARG A 338 -31.05 5.69 0.75
C ARG A 338 -31.28 4.33 0.07
N LEU A 339 -30.34 3.40 0.26
CA LEU A 339 -30.56 2.03 -0.23
C LEU A 339 -31.65 1.33 0.61
N PRO A 340 -32.55 0.54 -0.01
CA PRO A 340 -33.45 -0.34 0.73
C PRO A 340 -32.68 -1.24 1.69
N PHE A 341 -33.25 -1.55 2.85
CA PHE A 341 -32.61 -2.38 3.88
C PHE A 341 -31.98 -3.68 3.33
N GLY A 342 -32.62 -4.31 2.35
CA GLY A 342 -32.08 -5.51 1.69
C GLY A 342 -30.75 -5.28 0.94
N ALA A 343 -30.59 -4.11 0.30
CA ALA A 343 -29.34 -3.78 -0.40
C ALA A 343 -28.19 -3.42 0.59
N GLN A 344 -28.51 -2.80 1.73
CA GLN A 344 -27.55 -2.56 2.80
C GLN A 344 -27.08 -3.87 3.42
N LEU A 345 -28.00 -4.81 3.69
CA LEU A 345 -27.67 -6.14 4.21
C LEU A 345 -26.81 -6.92 3.22
N LEU A 346 -27.13 -6.85 1.92
CA LEU A 346 -26.34 -7.52 0.88
C LEU A 346 -24.92 -6.96 0.78
N GLY A 347 -24.75 -5.63 0.85
CA GLY A 347 -23.45 -4.96 0.90
C GLY A 347 -22.64 -5.33 2.15
N LEU A 348 -23.30 -5.46 3.30
CA LEU A 348 -22.67 -5.92 4.52
C LEU A 348 -22.18 -7.36 4.40
N LEU A 349 -23.01 -8.28 3.92
CA LEU A 349 -22.64 -9.69 3.69
C LEU A 349 -21.48 -9.80 2.69
N GLN A 350 -21.52 -9.01 1.62
CA GLN A 350 -20.45 -8.95 0.63
C GLN A 350 -19.11 -8.51 1.26
N SER A 351 -19.14 -7.44 2.06
CA SER A 351 -17.95 -6.95 2.74
C SER A 351 -17.41 -7.93 3.79
N MET A 352 -18.27 -8.76 4.39
CA MET A 352 -17.86 -9.79 5.36
C MET A 352 -17.28 -11.04 4.69
N LEU A 353 -17.71 -11.37 3.48
CA LEU A 353 -17.33 -12.62 2.81
C LEU A 353 -16.10 -12.46 1.91
N PHE A 354 -16.02 -11.40 1.10
CA PHE A 354 -15.05 -11.31 0.01
C PHE A 354 -13.86 -10.35 0.29
N TYR A 355 -14.09 -9.30 1.06
CA TYR A 355 -13.02 -8.39 1.50
C TYR A 355 -13.33 -7.89 2.92
N PRO A 356 -13.24 -8.77 3.94
CA PRO A 356 -13.72 -8.42 5.27
C PRO A 356 -12.84 -7.39 5.96
N LYS A 357 -13.48 -6.36 6.52
CA LYS A 357 -12.83 -5.36 7.38
C LYS A 357 -12.14 -6.04 8.59
N SER A 358 -12.68 -7.19 8.99
CA SER A 358 -12.19 -8.03 10.09
C SER A 358 -11.03 -8.96 9.73
N MET A 359 -10.42 -8.83 8.54
CA MET A 359 -9.31 -9.72 8.08
C MET A 359 -8.16 -9.84 9.09
N PHE A 360 -7.87 -8.78 9.84
CA PHE A 360 -6.82 -8.80 10.86
C PHE A 360 -7.10 -9.89 11.91
N PHE A 361 -8.32 -9.96 12.42
CA PHE A 361 -8.71 -10.94 13.42
C PHE A 361 -8.83 -12.35 12.84
N ILE A 362 -9.25 -12.48 11.58
CA ILE A 362 -9.23 -13.78 10.87
C ILE A 362 -7.78 -14.26 10.71
N GLY A 363 -6.85 -13.38 10.33
CA GLY A 363 -5.42 -13.69 10.26
C GLY A 363 -4.85 -14.11 11.62
N LEU A 364 -5.27 -13.46 12.71
CA LEU A 364 -4.89 -13.84 14.06
C LEU A 364 -5.42 -15.24 14.44
N MET A 365 -6.67 -15.55 14.10
CA MET A 365 -7.24 -16.90 14.30
C MET A 365 -6.46 -17.95 13.50
N ALA A 366 -6.11 -17.66 12.24
CA ALA A 366 -5.31 -18.55 11.40
C ALA A 366 -3.90 -18.75 11.97
N TRP A 367 -3.27 -17.70 12.48
CA TRP A 367 -1.99 -17.80 13.17
C TRP A 367 -2.05 -18.71 14.39
N LEU A 368 -3.06 -18.53 15.26
CA LEU A 368 -3.26 -19.38 16.45
C LEU A 368 -3.50 -20.85 16.06
N ALA A 369 -4.28 -21.10 14.99
CA ALA A 369 -4.50 -22.45 14.47
C ALA A 369 -3.20 -23.08 13.95
N ALA A 370 -2.36 -22.32 13.23
CA ALA A 370 -1.07 -22.80 12.76
C ALA A 370 -0.09 -23.10 13.93
N ILE A 371 -0.08 -22.26 14.97
CA ILE A 371 0.70 -22.51 16.21
C ILE A 371 0.21 -23.78 16.91
N TYR A 372 -1.12 -23.96 17.03
CA TYR A 372 -1.69 -25.18 17.65
C TYR A 372 -1.23 -26.45 16.90
N ARG A 373 -1.29 -26.47 15.57
CA ARG A 373 -0.76 -27.57 14.75
C ARG A 373 0.75 -27.82 14.99
N LEU A 374 1.52 -26.73 15.10
CA LEU A 374 2.96 -26.84 15.35
C LEU A 374 3.26 -27.41 16.74
N VAL A 375 2.41 -27.12 17.75
CA VAL A 375 2.53 -27.72 19.09
C VAL A 375 2.22 -29.21 19.03
N GLU A 376 1.20 -29.65 18.30
CA GLU A 376 0.87 -31.07 18.11
C GLU A 376 1.92 -31.80 17.26
N SER A 377 2.46 -31.15 16.25
CA SER A 377 3.44 -31.70 15.31
C SER A 377 4.64 -30.77 15.11
N PRO A 378 5.60 -30.73 16.05
CA PRO A 378 6.71 -29.75 16.03
C PRO A 378 7.64 -29.84 14.81
N ARG A 379 7.57 -30.91 14.02
CA ARG A 379 8.37 -31.12 12.80
C ARG A 379 7.61 -30.77 11.50
N ASP A 380 6.35 -30.36 11.61
CA ASP A 380 5.54 -29.99 10.44
C ASP A 380 6.05 -28.66 9.85
N ARG A 381 6.78 -28.78 8.74
CA ARG A 381 7.35 -27.64 8.03
C ARG A 381 6.28 -26.72 7.41
N LEU A 382 5.14 -27.28 7.02
CA LEU A 382 4.04 -26.48 6.47
C LEU A 382 3.36 -25.68 7.59
N ALA A 383 3.10 -26.28 8.75
CA ALA A 383 2.56 -25.57 9.91
C ALA A 383 3.50 -24.44 10.35
N LEU A 384 4.83 -24.69 10.37
CA LEU A 384 5.83 -23.65 10.66
C LEU A 384 5.78 -22.51 9.62
N ALA A 385 5.68 -22.84 8.33
CA ALA A 385 5.61 -21.86 7.25
C ALA A 385 4.32 -21.02 7.34
N LEU A 386 3.17 -21.65 7.61
CA LEU A 386 1.90 -20.95 7.81
C LEU A 386 1.95 -20.05 9.04
N ALA A 387 2.44 -20.53 10.19
CA ALA A 387 2.59 -19.72 11.40
C ALA A 387 3.48 -18.49 11.16
N ALA A 388 4.63 -18.67 10.49
CA ALA A 388 5.53 -17.59 10.14
C ALA A 388 4.85 -16.58 9.18
N TYR A 389 4.13 -17.06 8.16
CA TYR A 389 3.46 -16.19 7.19
C TYR A 389 2.30 -15.40 7.81
N HIS A 390 1.44 -16.04 8.60
CA HIS A 390 0.33 -15.34 9.27
C HIS A 390 0.85 -14.26 10.23
N LEU A 391 1.94 -14.54 10.98
CA LEU A 391 2.60 -13.54 11.82
C LEU A 391 3.08 -12.33 11.00
N PHE A 392 3.72 -12.57 9.86
CA PHE A 392 4.13 -11.51 8.92
C PHE A 392 2.94 -10.67 8.44
N ALA A 393 1.88 -11.32 8.00
CA ALA A 393 0.69 -10.68 7.46
C ALA A 393 -0.02 -9.79 8.50
N ILE A 394 -0.15 -10.28 9.74
CA ILE A 394 -0.71 -9.52 10.85
C ILE A 394 0.17 -8.30 11.17
N SER A 395 1.50 -8.52 11.24
CA SER A 395 2.45 -7.45 11.54
C SER A 395 2.43 -6.35 10.47
N CYS A 396 2.36 -6.71 9.17
CA CYS A 396 2.21 -5.72 8.09
C CYS A 396 0.95 -4.85 8.27
N ALA A 397 -0.16 -5.45 8.70
CA ALA A 397 -1.45 -4.77 8.81
C ALA A 397 -1.68 -4.08 10.15
N LEU A 398 -0.75 -4.20 11.11
CA LEU A 398 -0.93 -3.67 12.48
C LEU A 398 -1.27 -2.18 12.49
N ARG A 399 -0.67 -1.39 11.60
CA ARG A 399 -0.94 0.04 11.48
C ARG A 399 -2.36 0.38 11.04
N VAL A 400 -3.01 -0.53 10.31
CA VAL A 400 -4.34 -0.31 9.69
C VAL A 400 -5.40 -1.30 10.16
N PHE A 401 -5.18 -1.97 11.30
CA PHE A 401 -5.95 -3.15 11.72
C PHE A 401 -7.46 -2.91 11.87
N THR A 402 -7.91 -1.66 12.12
CA THR A 402 -9.32 -1.28 12.17
C THR A 402 -9.82 -0.59 10.90
N GLN A 403 -8.92 -0.24 9.96
CA GLN A 403 -9.24 0.52 8.74
C GLN A 403 -8.88 -0.23 7.45
N ILE A 404 -9.15 -1.53 7.42
CA ILE A 404 -8.93 -2.35 6.23
C ILE A 404 -10.09 -2.13 5.26
N VAL A 405 -9.87 -1.26 4.28
CA VAL A 405 -10.85 -0.93 3.23
C VAL A 405 -10.17 -0.94 1.86
N PRO A 406 -10.87 -1.36 0.79
CA PRO A 406 -10.35 -1.25 -0.56
C PRO A 406 -10.16 0.22 -0.96
N PHE A 407 -9.16 0.48 -1.80
CA PHE A 407 -8.82 1.81 -2.35
C PHE A 407 -8.41 2.88 -1.33
N GLY A 408 -8.29 2.53 -0.05
CA GLY A 408 -7.80 3.41 1.00
C GLY A 408 -6.32 3.17 1.32
N TYR A 409 -5.84 3.80 2.38
CA TYR A 409 -4.45 3.70 2.84
C TYR A 409 -3.99 2.25 3.12
N ALA A 410 -4.94 1.38 3.46
CA ALA A 410 -4.68 -0.04 3.74
C ALA A 410 -4.12 -0.83 2.56
N ILE A 411 -4.27 -0.38 1.30
CA ILE A 411 -3.78 -1.12 0.13
C ILE A 411 -2.27 -1.41 0.17
N PHE A 412 -1.49 -0.61 0.88
CA PHE A 412 -0.04 -0.79 1.02
C PHE A 412 0.35 -1.76 2.15
N TYR A 413 -0.58 -2.15 3.01
CA TYR A 413 -0.34 -2.97 4.21
C TYR A 413 -1.15 -4.26 4.22
N ALA A 414 -2.33 -4.24 3.61
CA ALA A 414 -3.27 -5.37 3.64
C ALA A 414 -3.02 -6.51 2.64
N PRO A 415 -2.27 -6.38 1.52
CA PRO A 415 -2.12 -7.51 0.59
C PRO A 415 -1.59 -8.81 1.21
N PRO A 416 -0.58 -8.79 2.12
CA PRO A 416 -0.18 -10.01 2.82
C PRO A 416 -1.30 -10.58 3.70
N LEU A 417 -2.08 -9.70 4.33
CA LEU A 417 -3.19 -10.10 5.18
C LEU A 417 -4.35 -10.68 4.37
N PHE A 418 -4.60 -10.15 3.17
CA PHE A 418 -5.59 -10.71 2.26
C PHE A 418 -5.23 -12.12 1.82
N LEU A 419 -3.96 -12.39 1.50
CA LEU A 419 -3.51 -13.76 1.25
C LEU A 419 -3.66 -14.65 2.51
N SER A 420 -3.37 -14.12 3.71
CA SER A 420 -3.58 -14.83 4.98
C SER A 420 -5.06 -15.20 5.20
N PHE A 421 -5.97 -14.28 4.90
CA PHE A 421 -7.41 -14.52 4.92
C PHE A 421 -7.83 -15.63 3.94
N LEU A 422 -7.37 -15.56 2.70
CA LEU A 422 -7.68 -16.57 1.68
C LEU A 422 -7.11 -17.97 2.02
N LEU A 423 -5.92 -18.02 2.65
CA LEU A 423 -5.34 -19.28 3.15
C LEU A 423 -6.20 -19.87 4.27
N CYS A 424 -6.64 -19.05 5.23
CA CYS A 424 -7.57 -19.48 6.28
C CYS A 424 -8.88 -20.00 5.68
N LEU A 425 -9.42 -19.29 4.69
CA LEU A 425 -10.61 -19.70 3.97
C LEU A 425 -10.43 -21.07 3.29
N ALA A 426 -9.31 -21.28 2.61
CA ALA A 426 -9.00 -22.56 1.98
C ALA A 426 -8.93 -23.69 3.01
N GLU A 427 -8.29 -23.46 4.18
CA GLU A 427 -8.24 -24.45 5.26
C GLU A 427 -9.61 -24.78 5.84
N VAL A 428 -10.46 -23.77 6.07
CA VAL A 428 -11.85 -23.96 6.54
C VAL A 428 -12.64 -24.83 5.56
N VAL A 429 -12.46 -24.58 4.26
CA VAL A 429 -13.11 -25.35 3.19
C VAL A 429 -12.63 -26.78 3.11
N ASP A 430 -11.31 -26.98 3.17
CA ASP A 430 -10.71 -28.32 3.15
C ASP A 430 -11.17 -29.17 4.34
N HIS A 431 -11.24 -28.58 5.55
CA HIS A 431 -11.79 -29.28 6.74
C HIS A 431 -13.29 -29.60 6.59
N ALA A 432 -14.04 -28.73 5.93
CA ALA A 432 -15.45 -29.01 5.67
C ALA A 432 -15.65 -30.12 4.62
N ASP A 433 -14.67 -30.39 3.75
CA ASP A 433 -14.78 -31.27 2.56
C ASP A 433 -14.20 -32.69 2.76
N VAL A 434 -13.67 -33.04 3.93
CA VAL A 434 -12.94 -34.31 4.26
C VAL A 434 -13.69 -35.62 3.90
N ALA A 435 -14.87 -35.56 3.30
CA ALA A 435 -15.71 -36.74 2.98
C ALA A 435 -16.08 -36.89 1.51
N VAL A 436 -15.29 -36.41 0.51
CA VAL A 436 -15.77 -36.36 -0.87
C VAL A 436 -14.96 -37.18 -1.88
N ASN A 437 -15.70 -37.93 -2.74
CA ASN A 437 -15.23 -38.69 -3.90
C ASN A 437 -14.33 -37.88 -4.85
N ALA A 438 -13.28 -38.51 -5.34
CA ALA A 438 -12.23 -37.96 -6.24
C ALA A 438 -12.73 -37.32 -7.58
N ASN A 439 -14.01 -37.48 -7.93
CA ASN A 439 -14.61 -36.97 -9.19
C ASN A 439 -15.34 -35.63 -9.07
N ARG A 440 -15.19 -34.88 -7.96
CA ARG A 440 -15.84 -33.58 -7.80
C ARG A 440 -14.84 -32.44 -7.91
N PRO A 441 -15.22 -31.28 -8.51
CA PRO A 441 -14.34 -30.12 -8.49
C PRO A 441 -14.01 -29.76 -7.03
N ASN A 442 -12.73 -29.54 -6.75
CA ASN A 442 -12.23 -29.15 -5.43
C ASN A 442 -13.01 -27.89 -4.97
N ALA A 443 -13.64 -27.97 -3.78
CA ALA A 443 -14.45 -26.89 -3.23
C ALA A 443 -13.66 -25.58 -3.09
N VAL A 444 -12.36 -25.65 -2.78
CA VAL A 444 -11.45 -24.49 -2.75
C VAL A 444 -11.44 -23.79 -4.12
N ASN A 445 -11.31 -24.54 -5.21
CA ASN A 445 -11.30 -23.93 -6.55
C ASN A 445 -12.62 -23.23 -6.90
N VAL A 446 -13.76 -23.81 -6.48
CA VAL A 446 -15.08 -23.20 -6.68
C VAL A 446 -15.20 -21.89 -5.92
N ILE A 447 -14.78 -21.87 -4.66
CA ILE A 447 -14.82 -20.68 -3.81
C ILE A 447 -13.85 -19.63 -4.32
N MET A 448 -12.61 -20.00 -4.68
CA MET A 448 -11.64 -19.05 -5.26
C MET A 448 -12.13 -18.49 -6.60
N THR A 449 -12.88 -19.26 -7.40
CA THR A 449 -13.51 -18.73 -8.62
C THR A 449 -14.59 -17.70 -8.28
N ALA A 450 -15.43 -17.96 -7.28
CA ALA A 450 -16.41 -16.99 -6.80
C ALA A 450 -15.73 -15.72 -6.26
N GLU A 451 -14.64 -15.88 -5.50
CA GLU A 451 -13.82 -14.77 -5.00
C GLU A 451 -13.26 -13.92 -6.15
N VAL A 452 -12.66 -14.55 -7.16
CA VAL A 452 -12.14 -13.85 -8.35
C VAL A 452 -13.25 -13.05 -9.06
N LEU A 453 -14.41 -13.64 -9.27
CA LEU A 453 -15.55 -12.95 -9.91
C LEU A 453 -16.02 -11.75 -9.08
N MET A 454 -16.08 -11.91 -7.75
CA MET A 454 -16.48 -10.84 -6.85
C MET A 454 -15.41 -9.73 -6.76
N LEU A 455 -14.12 -10.06 -6.72
CA LEU A 455 -13.05 -9.08 -6.77
C LEU A 455 -13.08 -8.27 -8.08
N LEU A 456 -13.22 -8.95 -9.22
CA LEU A 456 -13.39 -8.28 -10.51
C LEU A 456 -14.59 -7.35 -10.52
N PHE A 457 -15.69 -7.75 -9.87
CA PHE A 457 -16.89 -6.95 -9.80
C PHE A 457 -16.75 -5.73 -8.86
N ILE A 458 -16.16 -5.92 -7.66
CA ILE A 458 -16.06 -4.89 -6.62
C ILE A 458 -14.91 -3.91 -6.90
N LEU A 459 -13.76 -4.45 -7.35
CA LEU A 459 -12.50 -3.72 -7.39
C LEU A 459 -12.07 -3.32 -8.80
N PHE A 460 -12.75 -3.81 -9.88
CA PHE A 460 -12.37 -3.39 -11.23
C PHE A 460 -12.56 -1.89 -11.40
N PRO A 461 -11.53 -1.16 -11.85
CA PRO A 461 -11.62 0.29 -12.02
C PRO A 461 -12.73 0.66 -13.00
N GLY A 462 -13.77 1.33 -12.51
CA GLY A 462 -14.84 1.89 -13.33
C GLY A 462 -14.37 3.03 -14.22
N PRO A 463 -15.26 3.62 -15.03
CA PRO A 463 -14.98 4.84 -15.76
C PRO A 463 -14.50 5.92 -14.80
N SER A 464 -13.37 6.53 -15.10
CA SER A 464 -12.79 7.60 -14.29
C SER A 464 -13.36 8.97 -14.69
N GLU A 465 -13.63 9.84 -13.71
CA GLU A 465 -13.92 11.26 -13.94
C GLU A 465 -12.69 12.05 -14.43
N ARG A 466 -11.52 11.41 -14.39
CA ARG A 466 -10.24 11.95 -14.85
C ARG A 466 -10.14 11.81 -16.37
N THR A 467 -10.83 12.69 -17.08
CA THR A 467 -10.97 12.65 -18.55
C THR A 467 -10.15 13.74 -19.25
N ALA A 468 -9.69 14.75 -18.52
CA ALA A 468 -8.95 15.86 -19.07
C ALA A 468 -7.43 15.65 -18.94
N LYS A 469 -6.72 15.89 -20.04
CA LYS A 469 -5.27 15.78 -20.09
C LYS A 469 -4.61 17.02 -19.50
N PHE A 470 -3.85 16.87 -18.43
CA PHE A 470 -2.94 17.88 -17.89
C PHE A 470 -1.53 17.58 -18.37
N THR A 471 -0.99 18.43 -19.24
CA THR A 471 0.33 18.26 -19.85
C THR A 471 1.34 19.16 -19.15
N THR A 472 2.49 18.58 -18.79
CA THR A 472 3.61 19.24 -18.11
C THR A 472 4.90 19.00 -18.90
N SER A 473 6.00 19.63 -18.48
CA SER A 473 7.35 19.34 -18.99
C SER A 473 7.79 17.90 -18.74
N TRP A 474 7.22 17.22 -17.73
CA TRP A 474 7.55 15.83 -17.36
C TRP A 474 6.67 14.80 -18.07
N GLY A 475 5.64 15.21 -18.80
CA GLY A 475 4.67 14.34 -19.44
C GLY A 475 3.23 14.72 -19.10
N SER A 476 2.31 13.77 -19.25
CA SER A 476 0.89 14.04 -19.07
C SER A 476 0.26 13.10 -18.06
N ILE A 477 -0.68 13.66 -17.29
CA ILE A 477 -1.55 12.94 -16.36
C ILE A 477 -3.00 13.28 -16.70
N TYR A 478 -3.92 12.31 -16.59
CA TYR A 478 -5.35 12.57 -16.68
C TYR A 478 -5.90 12.92 -15.31
N VAL A 479 -6.63 14.02 -15.25
CA VAL A 479 -7.26 14.58 -14.06
C VAL A 479 -8.70 14.97 -14.39
N THR A 480 -9.45 15.50 -13.44
CA THR A 480 -10.77 16.08 -13.75
C THR A 480 -10.61 17.30 -14.66
N PRO A 481 -11.65 17.68 -15.43
CA PRO A 481 -11.59 18.87 -16.29
C PRO A 481 -11.24 20.14 -15.53
N GLU A 482 -11.75 20.28 -14.31
CA GLU A 482 -11.48 21.44 -13.45
C GLU A 482 -10.03 21.46 -12.95
N GLU A 483 -9.51 20.33 -12.44
CA GLU A 483 -8.10 20.22 -12.05
C GLU A 483 -7.16 20.52 -13.21
N ALA A 484 -7.48 20.05 -14.43
CA ALA A 484 -6.68 20.34 -15.62
C ALA A 484 -6.69 21.82 -15.98
N ARG A 485 -7.83 22.50 -15.84
CA ARG A 485 -7.98 23.91 -16.12
C ARG A 485 -7.19 24.76 -15.13
N VAL A 486 -7.45 24.56 -13.85
CA VAL A 486 -6.80 25.34 -12.78
C VAL A 486 -5.31 25.00 -12.68
N GLY A 487 -4.93 23.72 -12.78
CA GLY A 487 -3.54 23.30 -12.78
C GLY A 487 -2.72 23.96 -13.90
N ARG A 488 -3.29 24.11 -15.11
CA ARG A 488 -2.66 24.88 -16.19
C ARG A 488 -2.51 26.36 -15.83
N GLN A 489 -3.54 27.00 -15.30
CA GLN A 489 -3.49 28.42 -14.92
C GLN A 489 -2.39 28.67 -13.88
N ILE A 490 -2.30 27.84 -12.84
CA ILE A 490 -1.24 27.92 -11.82
C ILE A 490 0.14 27.71 -12.47
N THR A 491 0.29 26.67 -13.31
CA THR A 491 1.58 26.34 -13.94
C THR A 491 2.04 27.47 -14.86
N GLU A 492 1.17 27.97 -15.72
CA GLU A 492 1.46 29.09 -16.64
C GLU A 492 1.81 30.36 -15.87
N PHE A 493 1.07 30.66 -14.80
CA PHE A 493 1.39 31.79 -13.93
C PHE A 493 2.80 31.68 -13.36
N ILE A 494 3.17 30.53 -12.76
CA ILE A 494 4.49 30.31 -12.17
C ILE A 494 5.59 30.42 -13.24
N LEU A 495 5.38 29.82 -14.43
CA LEU A 495 6.37 29.88 -15.51
C LEU A 495 6.58 31.30 -16.04
N ASN A 496 5.52 32.09 -16.18
CA ASN A 496 5.62 33.49 -16.58
C ASN A 496 6.39 34.32 -15.56
N GLN A 497 6.12 34.11 -14.26
CA GLN A 497 6.84 34.80 -13.19
C GLN A 497 8.31 34.35 -13.11
N LYS A 498 8.60 33.07 -13.38
CA LYS A 498 9.97 32.56 -13.47
C LYS A 498 10.77 33.24 -14.60
N GLN A 499 10.14 33.46 -15.75
CA GLN A 499 10.78 34.20 -16.85
C GLN A 499 11.10 35.66 -16.47
N GLU A 500 10.26 36.28 -15.67
CA GLU A 500 10.46 37.64 -15.13
C GLU A 500 11.42 37.66 -13.91
N ARG A 501 12.01 36.50 -13.54
CA ARG A 501 12.87 36.30 -12.36
C ARG A 501 12.17 36.63 -11.03
N GLN A 502 10.85 36.52 -11.00
CA GLN A 502 10.05 36.69 -9.79
C GLN A 502 9.89 35.35 -9.09
N ARG A 503 9.98 35.34 -7.76
CA ARG A 503 9.77 34.14 -6.96
C ARG A 503 8.29 33.97 -6.61
N VAL A 504 7.78 32.76 -6.83
CA VAL A 504 6.42 32.34 -6.47
C VAL A 504 6.52 31.24 -5.41
N VAL A 505 5.73 31.35 -4.36
CA VAL A 505 5.57 30.31 -3.32
C VAL A 505 4.18 29.71 -3.43
N VAL A 506 4.07 28.38 -3.38
CA VAL A 506 2.79 27.65 -3.42
C VAL A 506 2.52 27.04 -2.05
N LEU A 507 1.34 27.33 -1.47
CA LEU A 507 0.90 26.90 -0.16
C LEU A 507 -0.52 26.35 -0.22
N PRO A 508 -0.96 25.52 0.72
CA PRO A 508 -0.17 24.82 1.71
C PRO A 508 0.57 23.59 1.15
N GLU A 509 0.21 23.12 -0.04
CA GLU A 509 0.79 21.94 -0.67
C GLU A 509 1.07 22.24 -2.15
N GLY A 510 2.35 22.31 -2.52
CA GLY A 510 2.77 22.74 -3.85
C GLY A 510 3.86 21.92 -4.53
N PRO A 511 4.24 20.71 -4.03
CA PRO A 511 5.42 20.00 -4.53
C PRO A 511 5.30 19.62 -6.01
N MET A 512 4.11 19.32 -6.52
CA MET A 512 3.89 19.05 -7.93
C MET A 512 4.24 20.29 -8.78
N PHE A 513 3.73 21.46 -8.38
CA PHE A 513 3.99 22.69 -9.11
C PHE A 513 5.47 23.08 -9.09
N TYR A 514 6.15 22.94 -7.94
CA TYR A 514 7.59 23.16 -7.88
C TYR A 514 8.37 22.22 -8.82
N ALA A 515 8.00 20.93 -8.85
CA ALA A 515 8.67 19.96 -9.71
C ALA A 515 8.49 20.27 -11.20
N ILE A 516 7.24 20.43 -11.66
CA ILE A 516 6.94 20.60 -13.10
C ILE A 516 7.36 21.97 -13.66
N THR A 517 7.51 22.99 -12.81
CA THR A 517 8.02 24.31 -13.19
C THR A 517 9.52 24.48 -12.89
N GLU A 518 10.14 23.47 -12.26
CA GLU A 518 11.56 23.51 -11.82
C GLU A 518 11.84 24.74 -10.95
N THR A 519 10.91 25.09 -10.08
CA THR A 519 11.09 26.12 -9.05
C THR A 519 11.37 25.49 -7.69
N GLU A 520 11.64 26.30 -6.68
CA GLU A 520 12.06 25.84 -5.36
C GLU A 520 11.16 26.41 -4.27
N ALA A 521 10.86 25.59 -3.25
CA ALA A 521 10.28 26.08 -2.02
C ALA A 521 11.24 27.04 -1.30
N PRO A 522 10.74 28.00 -0.51
CA PRO A 522 11.57 29.00 0.17
C PRO A 522 12.51 28.41 1.22
N ASP A 523 12.17 27.27 1.79
CA ASP A 523 12.95 26.51 2.76
C ASP A 523 12.74 25.00 2.61
N ARG A 524 13.04 24.21 3.65
CA ARG A 524 12.84 22.75 3.68
C ARG A 524 11.37 22.30 3.60
N TRP A 525 10.40 23.20 3.86
CA TRP A 525 8.97 22.90 3.92
C TRP A 525 8.30 23.23 2.57
N TYR A 526 8.15 22.24 1.73
CA TYR A 526 7.44 22.31 0.46
C TYR A 526 5.95 21.91 0.58
N THR A 527 5.57 21.38 1.74
CA THR A 527 4.21 20.98 2.10
C THR A 527 3.93 21.28 3.56
N PHE A 528 2.67 21.63 3.86
CA PHE A 528 2.20 22.06 5.16
C PHE A 528 1.13 21.10 5.67
N LEU A 529 1.56 20.11 6.44
CA LEU A 529 0.65 19.17 7.09
C LEU A 529 0.31 19.63 8.51
N PRO A 530 -0.96 19.49 8.95
CA PRO A 530 -1.38 19.91 10.28
C PRO A 530 -0.58 19.23 11.39
N GLY A 531 -0.03 20.02 12.32
CA GLY A 531 0.68 19.54 13.50
C GLY A 531 2.17 19.23 13.32
N PHE A 532 2.72 19.31 12.09
CA PHE A 532 4.14 19.09 11.86
C PHE A 532 5.03 20.32 12.14
N ARG A 533 4.46 21.48 12.38
CA ARG A 533 5.20 22.68 12.75
C ARG A 533 4.69 23.28 14.06
N SER A 534 5.64 23.49 14.96
CA SER A 534 5.40 24.27 16.17
C SER A 534 5.22 25.77 15.85
N PRO A 535 4.71 26.59 16.78
CA PRO A 535 4.66 28.04 16.58
C PRO A 535 6.01 28.70 16.32
N ASP A 536 7.11 28.15 16.88
CA ASP A 536 8.46 28.65 16.62
C ASP A 536 8.89 28.37 15.18
N GLN A 537 8.69 27.16 14.69
CA GLN A 537 8.98 26.79 13.31
C GLN A 537 8.12 27.55 12.29
N GLN A 538 6.90 27.95 12.65
CA GLN A 538 6.11 28.88 11.83
C GLN A 538 6.74 30.26 11.76
N ARG A 539 7.33 30.75 12.88
CA ARG A 539 8.08 32.03 12.89
C ARG A 539 9.37 31.94 12.08
N ASP A 540 10.07 30.82 12.19
CA ASP A 540 11.25 30.56 11.38
C ASP A 540 10.92 30.57 9.88
N TYR A 541 9.83 29.88 9.49
CA TYR A 541 9.37 29.90 8.10
C TYR A 541 8.99 31.31 7.62
N VAL A 542 8.34 32.14 8.44
CA VAL A 542 8.10 33.56 8.12
C VAL A 542 9.41 34.33 7.92
N SER A 543 10.45 34.02 8.70
CA SER A 543 11.79 34.61 8.52
C SER A 543 12.42 34.19 7.21
N ASP A 544 12.21 32.92 6.81
CA ASP A 544 12.66 32.40 5.50
C ASP A 544 11.89 33.03 4.35
N LEU A 545 10.57 33.22 4.48
CA LEU A 545 9.77 33.97 3.51
C LEU A 545 10.26 35.40 3.35
N ARG A 546 10.56 36.11 4.43
CA ARG A 546 11.13 37.47 4.36
C ARG A 546 12.46 37.49 3.62
N ARG A 547 13.33 36.51 3.88
CA ARG A 547 14.64 36.38 3.23
C ARG A 547 14.53 36.00 1.76
N ALA A 548 13.62 35.06 1.46
CA ALA A 548 13.33 34.64 0.10
C ALA A 548 12.63 35.74 -0.73
N ASN A 549 11.93 36.63 -0.05
CA ASN A 549 11.26 37.80 -0.60
C ASN A 549 10.37 37.48 -1.83
N PRO A 550 9.45 36.50 -1.77
CA PRO A 550 8.64 36.15 -2.92
C PRO A 550 7.72 37.31 -3.30
N LYS A 551 7.60 37.57 -4.61
CA LYS A 551 6.65 38.56 -5.11
C LYS A 551 5.21 38.03 -5.03
N TYR A 552 5.03 36.71 -5.22
CA TYR A 552 3.72 36.09 -5.26
C TYR A 552 3.62 34.89 -4.33
N VAL A 553 2.42 34.71 -3.77
CA VAL A 553 2.01 33.52 -3.06
C VAL A 553 0.75 32.95 -3.74
N VAL A 554 0.81 31.70 -4.17
CA VAL A 554 -0.33 30.92 -4.66
C VAL A 554 -0.84 30.07 -3.50
N LEU A 555 -2.05 30.33 -3.06
CA LEU A 555 -2.70 29.60 -1.99
C LEU A 555 -3.75 28.66 -2.58
N THR A 556 -3.50 27.34 -2.56
CA THR A 556 -4.46 26.34 -3.00
C THR A 556 -5.51 26.07 -1.92
N ASP A 557 -6.68 25.62 -2.33
CA ASP A 557 -7.83 25.35 -1.46
C ASP A 557 -7.80 23.93 -0.84
N ARG A 558 -6.62 23.30 -0.73
CA ARG A 558 -6.41 21.97 -0.18
C ARG A 558 -7.16 21.76 1.15
N SER A 559 -8.07 20.78 1.20
CA SER A 559 -8.74 20.37 2.42
C SER A 559 -7.88 19.39 3.23
N PHE A 560 -7.80 19.61 4.54
CA PHE A 560 -7.15 18.71 5.49
C PHE A 560 -8.18 18.09 6.44
N GLN A 561 -9.39 17.81 5.93
CA GLN A 561 -10.49 17.22 6.71
C GLN A 561 -10.08 15.89 7.35
N GLU A 562 -9.23 15.11 6.68
CA GLU A 562 -8.69 13.86 7.19
C GLU A 562 -7.88 14.02 8.50
N TYR A 563 -7.34 15.24 8.74
CA TYR A 563 -6.65 15.59 10.01
C TYR A 563 -7.61 16.22 11.04
N GLY A 564 -8.88 16.42 10.71
CA GLY A 564 -9.85 17.12 11.57
C GLY A 564 -9.59 18.63 11.68
N THR A 565 -8.75 19.19 10.84
CA THR A 565 -8.38 20.62 10.78
C THR A 565 -8.34 21.06 9.34
N PRO A 566 -9.50 21.24 8.67
CA PRO A 566 -9.59 21.32 7.21
C PRO A 566 -8.90 22.56 6.61
N ARG A 567 -8.72 23.65 7.34
CA ARG A 567 -8.37 24.95 6.76
C ARG A 567 -6.98 25.42 7.21
N PHE A 568 -6.07 25.49 6.23
CA PHE A 568 -4.78 26.17 6.40
C PHE A 568 -5.01 27.66 6.81
N GLY A 569 -4.20 28.11 7.74
CA GLY A 569 -4.25 29.49 8.23
C GLY A 569 -5.37 29.80 9.23
N VAL A 570 -6.40 28.94 9.33
CA VAL A 570 -7.50 29.07 10.28
C VAL A 570 -7.37 28.03 11.39
N ASP A 571 -7.28 26.77 11.02
CA ASP A 571 -7.22 25.65 11.95
C ASP A 571 -5.78 25.29 12.36
N PHE A 572 -4.82 25.54 11.46
CA PHE A 572 -3.38 25.32 11.69
C PHE A 572 -2.54 26.34 10.90
N ASP A 573 -1.27 26.50 11.23
CA ASP A 573 -0.30 27.42 10.62
C ASP A 573 -0.76 28.89 10.55
N GLN A 574 -1.49 29.33 11.55
CA GLN A 574 -2.08 30.68 11.60
C GLN A 574 -1.04 31.81 11.57
N ILE A 575 0.20 31.57 12.08
CA ILE A 575 1.27 32.60 12.11
C ILE A 575 1.70 32.92 10.69
N VAL A 576 1.91 31.89 9.87
CA VAL A 576 2.30 32.04 8.46
C VAL A 576 1.20 32.77 7.69
N TYR A 577 -0.04 32.31 7.82
CA TYR A 577 -1.16 32.89 7.08
C TYR A 577 -1.44 34.34 7.46
N ARG A 578 -1.41 34.71 8.75
CA ARG A 578 -1.56 36.10 9.21
C ARG A 578 -0.46 36.99 8.64
N TRP A 579 0.78 36.49 8.55
CA TRP A 579 1.85 37.24 7.95
C TRP A 579 1.58 37.50 6.45
N ILE A 580 1.10 36.49 5.70
CA ILE A 580 0.73 36.65 4.29
C ILE A 580 -0.34 37.72 4.16
N LEU A 581 -1.44 37.64 4.92
CA LEU A 581 -2.53 38.63 4.88
C LEU A 581 -2.10 40.06 5.22
N SER A 582 -1.04 40.24 6.02
CA SER A 582 -0.54 41.56 6.38
C SER A 582 0.47 42.15 5.38
N HIS A 583 1.03 41.36 4.47
CA HIS A 583 2.07 41.77 3.53
C HIS A 583 1.69 41.59 2.06
N TYR A 584 0.56 40.93 1.78
CA TYR A 584 0.11 40.63 0.42
C TYR A 584 -1.38 40.91 0.28
N HIS A 585 -1.80 41.20 -0.96
CA HIS A 585 -3.21 41.34 -1.33
C HIS A 585 -3.55 40.40 -2.48
N VAL A 586 -4.81 40.00 -2.58
CA VAL A 586 -5.30 39.09 -3.64
C VAL A 586 -5.37 39.88 -4.96
N ILE A 587 -4.78 39.31 -6.01
CA ILE A 587 -4.81 39.87 -7.37
C ILE A 587 -5.57 38.99 -8.36
N ASN A 588 -5.71 37.69 -8.08
CA ASN A 588 -6.38 36.75 -8.97
C ASN A 588 -6.95 35.54 -8.22
N GLU A 589 -7.92 34.88 -8.84
CA GLU A 589 -8.51 33.65 -8.37
C GLU A 589 -8.60 32.65 -9.53
N PHE A 590 -8.10 31.42 -9.33
CA PHE A 590 -8.20 30.32 -10.27
C PHE A 590 -9.16 29.28 -9.70
N GLY A 591 -10.24 28.98 -10.40
CA GLY A 591 -11.31 28.13 -9.90
C GLY A 591 -12.27 28.86 -8.96
N GLN A 592 -13.00 28.11 -8.15
CA GLN A 592 -13.84 28.64 -7.07
C GLN A 592 -13.18 28.31 -5.75
N PHE A 593 -12.47 29.28 -5.17
CA PHE A 593 -11.70 29.05 -3.95
C PHE A 593 -12.61 28.98 -2.72
N GLU A 594 -12.58 27.85 -2.03
CA GLU A 594 -13.20 27.67 -0.72
C GLU A 594 -12.14 27.19 0.28
N ALA A 595 -11.90 28.00 1.32
CA ALA A 595 -10.92 27.66 2.34
C ALA A 595 -11.26 26.32 3.03
N GLY A 596 -10.39 25.32 2.83
CA GLY A 596 -10.59 23.96 3.34
C GLY A 596 -11.19 22.99 2.31
N GLY A 597 -11.20 23.37 1.03
CA GLY A 597 -11.65 22.58 -0.11
C GLY A 597 -13.15 22.66 -0.35
N GLY A 598 -13.51 23.12 -1.51
CA GLY A 598 -14.89 23.09 -2.03
C GLY A 598 -15.23 21.75 -2.68
N SER A 599 -16.45 21.63 -3.16
CA SER A 599 -16.93 20.47 -3.94
C SER A 599 -16.38 20.41 -5.38
N GLY A 600 -15.61 21.42 -5.81
CA GLY A 600 -15.22 21.66 -7.21
C GLY A 600 -13.85 21.14 -7.65
N GLY A 601 -13.04 20.57 -6.77
CA GLY A 601 -11.67 20.17 -7.08
C GLY A 601 -10.64 21.26 -6.74
N LEU A 602 -9.53 21.34 -7.51
CA LEU A 602 -8.45 22.29 -7.29
C LEU A 602 -8.89 23.73 -7.57
N ALA A 603 -8.67 24.65 -6.61
CA ALA A 603 -8.76 26.10 -6.81
C ALA A 603 -7.59 26.80 -6.09
N ALA A 604 -7.33 28.07 -6.45
CA ALA A 604 -6.25 28.84 -5.83
C ALA A 604 -6.51 30.36 -5.86
N LEU A 605 -6.06 31.03 -4.79
CA LEU A 605 -5.89 32.48 -4.75
C LEU A 605 -4.44 32.84 -5.05
N VAL A 606 -4.25 33.90 -5.84
CA VAL A 606 -2.94 34.49 -6.10
C VAL A 606 -2.82 35.78 -5.32
N TYR A 607 -1.82 35.84 -4.47
CA TYR A 607 -1.48 37.02 -3.68
C TYR A 607 -0.24 37.68 -4.26
N GLU A 608 -0.25 39.02 -4.40
CA GLU A 608 0.93 39.84 -4.71
C GLU A 608 1.36 40.62 -3.47
N ARG A 609 2.67 40.76 -3.29
CA ARG A 609 3.24 41.49 -2.16
C ARG A 609 2.87 42.98 -2.26
N ASN A 610 2.52 43.57 -1.14
CA ASN A 610 2.36 45.04 -1.02
C ASN A 610 3.72 45.70 -1.18
N ASP A 611 3.82 46.76 -1.96
CA ASP A 611 5.03 47.54 -2.18
C ASP A 611 5.53 48.19 -0.89
#